data_746bd49f0f4e637ce0f95697740dde12
#
_entry.id   746bd49f0f4e637ce0f95697740dde12
#
_cell.length_a   1.000
_cell.length_b   1.000
_cell.length_c   1.000
_cell.angle_alpha   90.00
_cell.angle_beta   90.00
_cell.angle_gamma   90.00
#
_symmetry.space_group_name_H-M   'P 1'
#
loop_
_entity.id
_entity.type
_entity.pdbx_description
1 polymer ?
#
loop_
_entity_poly.entity_id
_entity_poly.type
_entity_poly.pdbx_seq_one_letter_code
_entity_poly.pdbx_strand_id
1 'polypeptide(L)'
;RKVSLLTTGSRRLIFETGTPANIDTLLGMDSDKGKTRISVIYLNTLSTQEEKEFFVASITQLMYQWMLLHPLQGGQEGLQCLYYLDEIAPYIPPVKKPACKESLMILFKQARKYGIGCLIATQNPGDIDYKAIAQFSTTNLGSLTQKQDLKKVQPRLESSIMEDSDKIMSKLPGLAPGHFLLISPDYNNKVLEITTRRLLTQHITLSEDKLKNYIDPDLQIEVQKVTIDKPDASAEPTVIKEKQENSADTDSQKPV
;
A
#
# COMPACT_ATOMS: atom_id res chain seq x y z
N ARG A 1 -4.79 0.76 -23.85
CA ARG A 1 -3.62 -0.08 -24.20
C ARG A 1 -2.90 -0.63 -22.96
N LYS A 2 -2.65 0.15 -21.89
CA LYS A 2 -2.03 -0.36 -20.65
C LYS A 2 -2.97 -1.28 -19.84
N VAL A 3 -4.26 -0.96 -19.76
CA VAL A 3 -5.26 -1.78 -19.05
C VAL A 3 -5.46 -3.12 -19.77
N SER A 4 -5.44 -3.13 -21.11
CA SER A 4 -5.54 -4.36 -21.90
C SER A 4 -4.38 -5.35 -21.64
N LEU A 5 -3.19 -4.86 -21.22
CA LEU A 5 -2.06 -5.72 -20.85
C LEU A 5 -2.24 -6.41 -19.49
N LEU A 6 -3.07 -5.85 -18.61
CA LEU A 6 -3.37 -6.43 -17.30
C LEU A 6 -4.37 -7.59 -17.40
N THR A 7 -5.20 -7.58 -18.45
CA THR A 7 -6.24 -8.60 -18.68
C THR A 7 -5.84 -9.67 -19.70
N THR A 8 -4.56 -9.73 -20.09
CA THR A 8 -4.02 -10.72 -21.04
C THR A 8 -2.98 -11.65 -20.41
N GLY A 9 -2.93 -12.90 -20.87
CA GLY A 9 -1.98 -13.89 -20.41
C GLY A 9 -2.19 -14.30 -18.94
N SER A 10 -1.13 -14.66 -18.24
CA SER A 10 -1.17 -15.08 -16.82
C SER A 10 -1.64 -13.97 -15.86
N ARG A 11 -1.52 -12.71 -16.26
CA ARG A 11 -2.02 -11.57 -15.47
C ARG A 11 -3.53 -11.56 -15.35
N ARG A 12 -4.25 -12.08 -16.33
CA ARG A 12 -5.69 -12.25 -16.28
C ARG A 12 -6.14 -13.01 -15.03
N LEU A 13 -5.39 -14.05 -14.64
CA LEU A 13 -5.69 -14.83 -13.44
C LEU A 13 -5.63 -14.00 -12.15
N ILE A 14 -4.81 -12.95 -12.11
CA ILE A 14 -4.67 -12.07 -10.95
C ILE A 14 -5.82 -11.06 -10.87
N PHE A 15 -6.30 -10.57 -12.02
CA PHE A 15 -7.24 -9.45 -12.08
C PHE A 15 -8.69 -9.84 -12.41
N GLU A 16 -8.91 -10.99 -13.00
CA GLU A 16 -10.25 -11.44 -13.42
C GLU A 16 -10.76 -12.67 -12.67
N THR A 17 -9.89 -13.33 -11.89
CA THR A 17 -10.27 -14.51 -11.10
C THR A 17 -10.11 -14.18 -9.62
N GLY A 18 -10.97 -14.74 -8.81
CA GLY A 18 -10.87 -14.58 -7.37
C GLY A 18 -12.07 -13.86 -6.75
N THR A 19 -12.10 -13.89 -5.44
CA THR A 19 -13.09 -13.12 -4.69
C THR A 19 -12.85 -11.63 -4.93
N PRO A 20 -13.86 -10.85 -5.35
CA PRO A 20 -13.72 -9.40 -5.48
C PRO A 20 -13.17 -8.78 -4.19
N ALA A 21 -12.19 -7.88 -4.30
CA ALA A 21 -11.67 -7.15 -3.16
C ALA A 21 -12.73 -6.15 -2.68
N ASN A 22 -13.67 -6.62 -1.87
CA ASN A 22 -14.68 -5.80 -1.23
C ASN A 22 -14.20 -5.39 0.16
N ILE A 23 -14.24 -4.10 0.47
CA ILE A 23 -13.79 -3.58 1.77
C ILE A 23 -14.66 -4.11 2.91
N ASP A 24 -15.97 -4.26 2.72
CA ASP A 24 -16.85 -4.82 3.75
C ASP A 24 -16.42 -6.25 4.13
N THR A 25 -16.12 -7.08 3.15
CA THR A 25 -15.59 -8.44 3.37
C THR A 25 -14.21 -8.41 4.03
N LEU A 26 -13.31 -7.52 3.61
CA LEU A 26 -11.99 -7.38 4.20
C LEU A 26 -12.06 -6.91 5.66
N LEU A 27 -13.01 -6.05 6.00
CA LEU A 27 -13.25 -5.59 7.37
C LEU A 27 -14.09 -6.57 8.19
N GLY A 28 -14.69 -7.58 7.57
CA GLY A 28 -15.54 -8.56 8.23
C GLY A 28 -16.89 -7.99 8.69
N MET A 29 -17.44 -7.04 7.92
CA MET A 29 -18.75 -6.43 8.25
C MET A 29 -19.86 -7.46 8.20
N ASP A 30 -19.70 -8.51 7.40
CA ASP A 30 -20.65 -9.63 7.23
C ASP A 30 -20.37 -10.80 8.18
N SER A 31 -19.34 -10.70 9.03
CA SER A 31 -18.90 -11.78 9.90
C SER A 31 -19.42 -11.63 11.34
N ASP A 32 -19.19 -12.67 12.15
CA ASP A 32 -19.56 -12.70 13.57
C ASP A 32 -19.02 -11.47 14.32
N LYS A 33 -19.93 -10.68 14.87
CA LYS A 33 -19.64 -9.43 15.59
C LYS A 33 -18.86 -9.63 16.90
N GLY A 34 -18.65 -10.87 17.32
CA GLY A 34 -17.86 -11.20 18.51
C GLY A 34 -16.34 -11.21 18.29
N LYS A 35 -15.87 -11.09 17.05
CA LYS A 35 -14.44 -11.16 16.70
C LYS A 35 -14.04 -10.01 15.81
N THR A 36 -12.79 -9.56 15.97
CA THR A 36 -12.18 -8.59 15.06
C THR A 36 -11.57 -9.32 13.87
N ARG A 37 -11.99 -8.95 12.66
CA ARG A 37 -11.38 -9.48 11.41
C ARG A 37 -10.00 -8.89 11.21
N ILE A 38 -9.03 -9.75 10.90
CA ILE A 38 -7.70 -9.37 10.42
C ILE A 38 -7.55 -9.93 9.02
N SER A 39 -7.49 -9.05 8.03
CA SER A 39 -7.26 -9.43 6.63
C SER A 39 -5.84 -9.11 6.23
N VAL A 40 -5.10 -10.12 5.81
CA VAL A 40 -3.71 -10.00 5.39
C VAL A 40 -3.63 -10.10 3.88
N ILE A 41 -3.12 -9.04 3.25
CA ILE A 41 -2.91 -8.99 1.80
C ILE A 41 -1.42 -9.23 1.54
N TYR A 42 -1.08 -10.40 0.99
CA TYR A 42 0.29 -10.80 0.75
C TYR A 42 0.72 -10.47 -0.68
N LEU A 43 1.55 -9.45 -0.83
CA LEU A 43 1.95 -8.90 -2.14
C LEU A 43 3.18 -9.56 -2.76
N ASN A 44 3.88 -10.45 -2.04
CA ASN A 44 5.12 -11.05 -2.57
C ASN A 44 4.88 -12.06 -3.69
N THR A 45 3.64 -12.52 -3.88
CA THR A 45 3.25 -13.33 -5.04
C THR A 45 3.21 -12.55 -6.35
N LEU A 46 3.15 -11.21 -6.29
CA LEU A 46 3.20 -10.34 -7.46
C LEU A 46 4.64 -10.18 -7.94
N SER A 47 4.85 -10.35 -9.25
CA SER A 47 6.18 -10.46 -9.84
C SER A 47 6.90 -9.12 -9.98
N THR A 48 6.16 -8.04 -10.19
CA THR A 48 6.74 -6.71 -10.45
C THR A 48 6.33 -5.69 -9.39
N GLN A 49 7.17 -4.68 -9.22
CA GLN A 49 6.89 -3.57 -8.31
C GLN A 49 5.66 -2.77 -8.79
N GLU A 50 5.49 -2.61 -10.09
CA GLU A 50 4.35 -1.92 -10.69
C GLU A 50 3.02 -2.63 -10.40
N GLU A 51 3.01 -3.96 -10.38
CA GLU A 51 1.83 -4.75 -9.99
C GLU A 51 1.48 -4.52 -8.50
N LYS A 52 2.49 -4.51 -7.63
CA LYS A 52 2.31 -4.22 -6.19
C LYS A 52 1.77 -2.80 -5.99
N GLU A 53 2.35 -1.81 -6.67
CA GLU A 53 1.91 -0.41 -6.62
C GLU A 53 0.46 -0.25 -7.11
N PHE A 54 0.10 -0.92 -8.20
CA PHE A 54 -1.28 -0.91 -8.70
C PHE A 54 -2.25 -1.50 -7.69
N PHE A 55 -1.88 -2.62 -7.07
CA PHE A 55 -2.71 -3.29 -6.09
C PHE A 55 -2.90 -2.43 -4.82
N VAL A 56 -1.82 -1.87 -4.30
CA VAL A 56 -1.86 -0.94 -3.16
C VAL A 56 -2.71 0.30 -3.50
N ALA A 57 -2.57 0.85 -4.72
CA ALA A 57 -3.39 1.98 -5.17
C ALA A 57 -4.89 1.62 -5.17
N SER A 58 -5.23 0.44 -5.72
CA SER A 58 -6.62 -0.02 -5.83
C SER A 58 -7.27 -0.20 -4.46
N ILE A 59 -6.60 -0.92 -3.55
CA ILE A 59 -7.10 -1.12 -2.18
C ILE A 59 -7.22 0.21 -1.43
N THR A 60 -6.24 1.10 -1.58
CA THR A 60 -6.28 2.41 -0.94
C THR A 60 -7.44 3.26 -1.45
N GLN A 61 -7.73 3.22 -2.75
CA GLN A 61 -8.87 3.93 -3.33
C GLN A 61 -10.21 3.34 -2.88
N LEU A 62 -10.33 2.02 -2.83
CA LEU A 62 -11.52 1.35 -2.29
C LEU A 62 -11.75 1.72 -0.81
N MET A 63 -10.68 1.70 0.00
CA MET A 63 -10.75 2.13 1.41
C MET A 63 -11.17 3.60 1.53
N TYR A 64 -10.64 4.48 0.67
CA TYR A 64 -11.03 5.88 0.65
C TYR A 64 -12.51 6.06 0.30
N GLN A 65 -13.01 5.35 -0.71
CA GLN A 65 -14.43 5.38 -1.08
C GLN A 65 -15.31 4.83 0.04
N TRP A 66 -14.90 3.72 0.65
CA TRP A 66 -15.61 3.10 1.76
C TRP A 66 -15.77 4.07 2.94
N MET A 67 -14.69 4.73 3.35
CA MET A 67 -14.74 5.66 4.50
C MET A 67 -15.65 6.86 4.23
N LEU A 68 -15.77 7.33 2.99
CA LEU A 68 -16.70 8.42 2.64
C LEU A 68 -18.16 7.99 2.78
N LEU A 69 -18.45 6.72 2.51
CA LEU A 69 -19.80 6.15 2.64
C LEU A 69 -20.14 5.76 4.09
N HIS A 70 -19.12 5.60 4.95
CA HIS A 70 -19.28 5.19 6.36
C HIS A 70 -18.68 6.23 7.32
N PRO A 71 -19.18 7.48 7.32
CA PRO A 71 -18.70 8.48 8.25
C PRO A 71 -19.10 8.12 9.68
N LEU A 72 -18.28 8.50 10.66
CA LEU A 72 -18.65 8.40 12.07
C LEU A 72 -19.89 9.26 12.33
N GLN A 73 -20.89 8.69 12.97
CA GLN A 73 -22.16 9.38 13.21
C GLN A 73 -22.06 10.31 14.43
N GLY A 74 -22.64 11.53 14.31
CA GLY A 74 -23.05 12.35 15.44
C GLY A 74 -21.99 12.71 16.47
N GLY A 75 -20.74 12.96 16.06
CA GLY A 75 -19.67 13.30 17.01
C GLY A 75 -19.09 12.08 17.74
N GLN A 76 -19.38 10.88 17.29
CA GLN A 76 -18.70 9.67 17.78
C GLN A 76 -17.21 9.74 17.47
N GLU A 77 -16.40 9.61 18.50
CA GLU A 77 -14.98 9.30 18.37
C GLU A 77 -14.82 7.79 18.42
N GLY A 78 -14.06 7.22 17.49
CA GLY A 78 -13.82 5.79 17.49
C GLY A 78 -12.96 5.32 16.32
N LEU A 79 -12.40 4.14 16.49
CA LEU A 79 -11.62 3.45 15.47
C LEU A 79 -12.54 2.44 14.77
N GLN A 80 -12.83 2.66 13.49
CA GLN A 80 -13.60 1.73 12.67
C GLN A 80 -12.70 0.65 12.08
N CYS A 81 -11.48 1.04 11.66
CA CYS A 81 -10.54 0.18 10.95
C CYS A 81 -9.12 0.62 11.21
N LEU A 82 -8.19 -0.33 11.24
CA LEU A 82 -6.75 -0.08 11.22
C LEU A 82 -6.19 -0.54 9.86
N TYR A 83 -5.65 0.41 9.09
CA TYR A 83 -4.97 0.17 7.83
C TYR A 83 -3.48 0.15 8.06
N TYR A 84 -2.87 -1.03 8.02
CA TYR A 84 -1.44 -1.23 8.25
C TYR A 84 -0.70 -1.51 6.95
N LEU A 85 0.41 -0.84 6.75
CA LEU A 85 1.32 -1.05 5.62
C LEU A 85 2.73 -1.34 6.14
N ASP A 86 3.17 -2.56 5.93
CA ASP A 86 4.54 -2.96 6.22
C ASP A 86 5.47 -2.58 5.07
N GLU A 87 6.67 -2.13 5.40
CA GLU A 87 7.69 -1.63 4.47
C GLU A 87 7.13 -0.66 3.41
N ILE A 88 6.71 0.51 3.88
CA ILE A 88 6.03 1.52 3.06
C ILE A 88 6.97 2.24 2.06
N ALA A 89 8.30 2.20 2.28
CA ALA A 89 9.26 2.97 1.51
C ALA A 89 9.14 2.83 -0.03
N PRO A 90 8.92 1.62 -0.61
CA PRO A 90 8.75 1.47 -2.05
C PRO A 90 7.53 2.19 -2.63
N TYR A 91 6.51 2.43 -1.81
CA TYR A 91 5.21 2.99 -2.23
C TYR A 91 5.12 4.51 -2.07
N ILE A 92 5.97 5.11 -1.21
CA ILE A 92 5.98 6.57 -0.97
C ILE A 92 7.41 7.13 -0.98
N PRO A 93 8.21 6.88 -2.03
CA PRO A 93 9.56 7.41 -2.11
C PRO A 93 9.57 8.93 -2.29
N PRO A 94 10.65 9.65 -1.90
CA PRO A 94 10.71 11.12 -1.94
C PRO A 94 10.55 11.70 -3.35
N VAL A 95 11.19 11.11 -4.35
CA VAL A 95 11.29 11.66 -5.70
C VAL A 95 10.36 10.96 -6.69
N LYS A 96 10.39 9.63 -6.70
CA LYS A 96 9.56 8.83 -7.62
C LYS A 96 8.07 9.02 -7.29
N LYS A 97 7.21 8.84 -8.28
CA LYS A 97 5.76 8.93 -8.17
C LYS A 97 5.11 7.59 -8.56
N PRO A 98 5.24 6.54 -7.74
CA PRO A 98 4.52 5.30 -7.96
C PRO A 98 3.00 5.55 -8.00
N ALA A 99 2.27 4.66 -8.68
CA ALA A 99 0.83 4.82 -8.90
C ALA A 99 0.01 4.97 -7.62
N CYS A 100 0.46 4.36 -6.53
CA CYS A 100 -0.22 4.39 -5.22
C CYS A 100 0.09 5.62 -4.36
N LYS A 101 1.16 6.38 -4.68
CA LYS A 101 1.63 7.48 -3.80
C LYS A 101 0.57 8.52 -3.53
N GLU A 102 -0.14 8.97 -4.56
CA GLU A 102 -1.15 10.02 -4.42
C GLU A 102 -2.34 9.55 -3.59
N SER A 103 -2.87 8.36 -3.86
CA SER A 103 -3.99 7.79 -3.11
C SER A 103 -3.66 7.56 -1.64
N LEU A 104 -2.47 7.07 -1.33
CA LEU A 104 -1.98 6.93 0.04
C LEU A 104 -1.89 8.28 0.75
N MET A 105 -1.32 9.30 0.09
CA MET A 105 -1.20 10.64 0.66
C MET A 105 -2.55 11.28 0.96
N ILE A 106 -3.56 11.06 0.11
CA ILE A 106 -4.92 11.54 0.34
C ILE A 106 -5.54 10.81 1.53
N LEU A 107 -5.40 9.48 1.59
CA LEU A 107 -5.93 8.67 2.69
C LEU A 107 -5.32 9.13 4.02
N PHE A 108 -3.99 9.24 4.15
CA PHE A 108 -3.32 9.63 5.39
C PHE A 108 -3.74 11.01 5.91
N LYS A 109 -4.04 11.95 5.01
CA LYS A 109 -4.54 13.28 5.40
C LYS A 109 -5.96 13.25 5.96
N GLN A 110 -6.80 12.33 5.52
CA GLN A 110 -8.23 12.39 5.76
C GLN A 110 -8.77 11.27 6.65
N ALA A 111 -8.07 10.14 6.72
CA ALA A 111 -8.50 8.90 7.37
C ALA A 111 -8.99 9.11 8.82
N ARG A 112 -8.26 9.92 9.61
CA ARG A 112 -8.57 10.14 11.03
C ARG A 112 -10.01 10.60 11.29
N LYS A 113 -10.50 11.56 10.50
CA LYS A 113 -11.86 12.12 10.69
C LYS A 113 -12.99 11.10 10.42
N TYR A 114 -12.63 9.98 9.74
CA TYR A 114 -13.56 8.88 9.45
C TYR A 114 -13.30 7.66 10.34
N GLY A 115 -12.50 7.79 11.39
CA GLY A 115 -12.17 6.67 12.27
C GLY A 115 -11.29 5.59 11.64
N ILE A 116 -10.55 5.92 10.61
CA ILE A 116 -9.55 5.02 10.03
C ILE A 116 -8.18 5.34 10.63
N GLY A 117 -7.63 4.40 11.40
CA GLY A 117 -6.26 4.46 11.87
C GLY A 117 -5.29 4.00 10.78
N CYS A 118 -4.26 4.81 10.50
CA CYS A 118 -3.21 4.43 9.58
C CYS A 118 -1.92 4.15 10.36
N LEU A 119 -1.34 2.98 10.13
CA LEU A 119 -0.05 2.57 10.69
C LEU A 119 0.88 2.20 9.55
N ILE A 120 2.06 2.79 9.53
CA ILE A 120 3.09 2.46 8.55
C ILE A 120 4.36 2.01 9.26
N ALA A 121 5.08 1.08 8.66
CA ALA A 121 6.38 0.65 9.12
C ALA A 121 7.41 0.74 7.99
N THR A 122 8.65 0.98 8.36
CA THR A 122 9.80 0.92 7.45
C THR A 122 11.09 0.67 8.21
N GLN A 123 12.03 0.04 7.55
CA GLN A 123 13.39 -0.10 8.03
C GLN A 123 14.25 1.12 7.66
N ASN A 124 13.87 1.85 6.61
CA ASN A 124 14.63 2.97 6.04
C ASN A 124 13.80 4.27 6.00
N PRO A 125 13.71 5.03 7.09
CA PRO A 125 12.95 6.27 7.12
C PRO A 125 13.50 7.33 6.14
N GLY A 126 14.77 7.20 5.74
CA GLY A 126 15.39 8.02 4.71
C GLY A 126 14.73 7.93 3.34
N ASP A 127 14.14 6.79 3.04
CA ASP A 127 13.54 6.47 1.73
C ASP A 127 12.04 6.83 1.64
N ILE A 128 11.47 7.44 2.69
CA ILE A 128 10.07 7.89 2.69
C ILE A 128 9.99 9.40 2.41
N ASP A 129 8.95 9.79 1.67
CA ASP A 129 8.59 11.19 1.47
C ASP A 129 8.24 11.86 2.83
N TYR A 130 8.95 12.93 3.18
CA TYR A 130 8.74 13.65 4.44
C TYR A 130 7.31 14.17 4.62
N LYS A 131 6.61 14.48 3.51
CA LYS A 131 5.22 14.94 3.54
C LYS A 131 4.27 13.83 4.02
N ALA A 132 4.61 12.57 3.77
CA ALA A 132 3.87 11.43 4.30
C ALA A 132 4.13 11.28 5.80
N ILE A 133 5.39 11.27 6.21
CA ILE A 133 5.77 11.15 7.63
C ILE A 133 5.09 12.24 8.48
N ALA A 134 4.97 13.46 7.95
CA ALA A 134 4.32 14.58 8.63
C ALA A 134 2.82 14.38 8.92
N GLN A 135 2.17 13.38 8.32
CA GLN A 135 0.76 13.08 8.60
C GLN A 135 0.57 12.21 9.86
N PHE A 136 1.66 11.63 10.37
CA PHE A 136 1.62 10.75 11.54
C PHE A 136 2.07 11.49 12.78
N SER A 137 1.19 11.58 13.78
CA SER A 137 1.49 12.25 15.05
C SER A 137 2.35 11.40 15.99
N THR A 138 2.07 10.11 16.06
CA THR A 138 2.80 9.15 16.88
C THR A 138 3.91 8.48 16.07
N THR A 139 5.09 8.39 16.65
CA THR A 139 6.28 7.80 16.02
C THR A 139 6.99 6.86 17.01
N ASN A 140 7.25 5.63 16.55
CA ASN A 140 8.08 4.68 17.25
C ASN A 140 9.42 4.53 16.53
N LEU A 141 10.51 4.83 17.20
CA LEU A 141 11.87 4.74 16.66
C LEU A 141 12.59 3.54 17.29
N GLY A 142 12.92 2.56 16.47
CA GLY A 142 13.83 1.48 16.84
C GLY A 142 15.28 1.88 16.64
N SER A 143 16.19 0.90 16.67
CA SER A 143 17.61 1.13 16.41
C SER A 143 17.83 1.65 14.98
N LEU A 144 18.48 2.81 14.86
CA LEU A 144 18.88 3.44 13.60
C LEU A 144 20.38 3.71 13.65
N THR A 145 21.14 3.10 12.76
CA THR A 145 22.61 3.20 12.72
C THR A 145 23.12 4.03 11.55
N GLN A 146 22.34 4.16 10.48
CA GLN A 146 22.76 4.89 9.29
C GLN A 146 22.60 6.38 9.47
N LYS A 147 23.65 7.14 9.15
CA LYS A 147 23.65 8.61 9.25
C LYS A 147 22.55 9.28 8.43
N GLN A 148 22.17 8.66 7.29
CA GLN A 148 21.12 9.16 6.41
C GLN A 148 19.76 9.11 7.08
N ASP A 149 19.44 7.99 7.75
CA ASP A 149 18.19 7.79 8.47
C ASP A 149 18.09 8.70 9.69
N LEU A 150 19.19 8.80 10.43
CA LEU A 150 19.28 9.72 11.58
C LEU A 150 19.02 11.16 11.15
N LYS A 151 19.64 11.66 10.09
CA LYS A 151 19.38 12.99 9.54
C LYS A 151 17.93 13.22 9.13
N LYS A 152 17.25 12.17 8.68
CA LYS A 152 15.85 12.28 8.25
C LYS A 152 14.88 12.35 9.44
N VAL A 153 15.21 11.65 10.52
CA VAL A 153 14.41 11.61 11.75
C VAL A 153 14.63 12.83 12.63
N GLN A 154 15.84 13.40 12.62
CA GLN A 154 16.23 14.53 13.46
C GLN A 154 15.26 15.73 13.41
N PRO A 155 14.86 16.28 12.25
CA PRO A 155 13.93 17.42 12.20
C PRO A 155 12.57 17.09 12.81
N ARG A 156 12.16 15.84 12.75
CA ARG A 156 10.91 15.37 13.38
C ARG A 156 11.04 15.39 14.89
N LEU A 157 12.16 14.92 15.42
CA LEU A 157 12.45 14.97 16.85
C LEU A 157 12.48 16.42 17.34
N GLU A 158 13.26 17.28 16.71
CA GLU A 158 13.38 18.70 17.05
C GLU A 158 12.02 19.43 17.09
N SER A 159 11.12 19.09 16.18
CA SER A 159 9.79 19.72 16.11
C SER A 159 8.75 19.12 17.07
N SER A 160 9.00 17.92 17.58
CA SER A 160 7.98 17.12 18.28
C SER A 160 8.27 16.89 19.75
N ILE A 161 9.49 17.17 20.23
CA ILE A 161 9.89 16.90 21.60
C ILE A 161 10.32 18.17 22.32
N MET A 162 10.14 18.18 23.64
CA MET A 162 10.62 19.26 24.53
C MET A 162 12.00 18.96 25.11
N GLU A 163 12.52 17.76 24.87
CA GLU A 163 13.80 17.29 25.37
C GLU A 163 14.92 17.59 24.36
N ASP A 164 16.18 17.44 24.81
CA ASP A 164 17.35 17.57 23.95
C ASP A 164 17.37 16.50 22.86
N SER A 165 17.10 16.92 21.62
CA SER A 165 17.05 16.04 20.45
C SER A 165 18.38 15.32 20.19
N ASP A 166 19.51 15.95 20.45
CA ASP A 166 20.84 15.36 20.22
C ASP A 166 21.09 14.21 21.19
N LYS A 167 20.65 14.35 22.43
CA LYS A 167 20.73 13.28 23.43
C LYS A 167 19.87 12.09 23.02
N ILE A 168 18.66 12.32 22.51
CA ILE A 168 17.78 11.27 22.02
C ILE A 168 18.38 10.61 20.78
N MET A 169 18.88 11.39 19.83
CA MET A 169 19.53 10.89 18.62
C MET A 169 20.74 9.98 18.93
N SER A 170 21.52 10.33 19.96
CA SER A 170 22.68 9.52 20.36
C SER A 170 22.32 8.15 20.93
N LYS A 171 21.09 7.97 21.45
CA LYS A 171 20.60 6.67 21.96
C LYS A 171 20.18 5.71 20.87
N LEU A 172 19.67 6.22 19.71
CA LEU A 172 19.08 5.39 18.66
C LEU A 172 19.99 4.25 18.15
N PRO A 173 21.29 4.48 17.88
CA PRO A 173 22.16 3.40 17.40
C PRO A 173 22.39 2.27 18.42
N GLY A 174 22.22 2.57 19.70
CA GLY A 174 22.48 1.64 20.82
C GLY A 174 21.23 0.90 21.32
N LEU A 175 20.06 1.14 20.74
CA LEU A 175 18.84 0.46 21.17
C LEU A 175 18.91 -1.05 20.90
N ALA A 176 18.61 -1.84 21.92
CA ALA A 176 18.54 -3.29 21.79
C ALA A 176 17.29 -3.73 21.02
N PRO A 177 17.27 -4.92 20.41
CA PRO A 177 16.07 -5.44 19.78
C PRO A 177 14.87 -5.46 20.73
N GLY A 178 13.72 -4.99 20.22
CA GLY A 178 12.49 -4.89 21.01
C GLY A 178 12.40 -3.63 21.88
N HIS A 179 13.42 -2.77 21.88
CA HIS A 179 13.38 -1.46 22.55
C HIS A 179 13.13 -0.36 21.53
N PHE A 180 12.24 0.57 21.90
CA PHE A 180 11.84 1.69 21.04
C PHE A 180 11.74 2.98 21.83
N LEU A 181 11.88 4.10 21.13
CA LEU A 181 11.54 5.43 21.61
C LEU A 181 10.19 5.82 21.01
N LEU A 182 9.19 5.96 21.87
CA LEU A 182 7.85 6.41 21.52
C LEU A 182 7.73 7.90 21.70
N ILE A 183 7.25 8.59 20.67
CA ILE A 183 6.93 10.01 20.66
C ILE A 183 5.47 10.14 20.27
N SER A 184 4.65 10.76 21.13
CA SER A 184 3.24 10.98 20.86
C SER A 184 2.76 12.25 21.54
N PRO A 185 1.86 13.02 20.91
CA PRO A 185 1.17 14.15 21.54
C PRO A 185 0.43 13.77 22.82
N ASP A 186 -0.08 12.54 22.91
CA ASP A 186 -0.83 12.05 24.07
C ASP A 186 0.02 12.01 25.35
N TYR A 187 1.34 12.02 25.21
CA TYR A 187 2.30 12.07 26.30
C TYR A 187 3.01 13.43 26.40
N ASN A 188 2.35 14.50 25.95
CA ASN A 188 2.92 15.86 25.91
C ASN A 188 4.25 15.92 25.14
N ASN A 189 4.38 15.12 24.09
CA ASN A 189 5.59 15.00 23.27
C ASN A 189 6.88 14.65 24.06
N LYS A 190 6.75 14.04 25.22
CA LYS A 190 7.88 13.43 25.91
C LYS A 190 8.29 12.15 25.20
N VAL A 191 9.58 11.87 25.20
CA VAL A 191 10.09 10.61 24.66
C VAL A 191 9.99 9.54 25.72
N LEU A 192 9.23 8.49 25.41
CA LEU A 192 9.10 7.33 26.29
C LEU A 192 9.96 6.19 25.75
N GLU A 193 10.79 5.61 26.61
CA GLU A 193 11.47 4.37 26.29
C GLU A 193 10.52 3.20 26.57
N ILE A 194 10.19 2.45 25.53
CA ILE A 194 9.29 1.30 25.61
C ILE A 194 9.99 0.02 25.23
N THR A 195 9.59 -1.07 25.87
CA THR A 195 10.03 -2.42 25.52
C THR A 195 8.83 -3.23 25.07
N THR A 196 8.95 -3.85 23.90
CA THR A 196 7.90 -4.73 23.40
C THR A 196 7.77 -5.97 24.27
N ARG A 197 6.54 -6.35 24.57
CA ARG A 197 6.27 -7.63 25.25
C ARG A 197 6.58 -8.81 24.31
N ARG A 198 6.74 -9.99 24.89
CA ARG A 198 6.85 -11.22 24.10
C ARG A 198 5.58 -11.43 23.28
N LEU A 199 5.77 -11.94 22.05
CA LEU A 199 4.64 -12.33 21.21
C LEU A 199 3.82 -13.43 21.91
N LEU A 200 2.51 -13.35 21.81
CA LEU A 200 1.59 -14.40 22.25
C LEU A 200 1.53 -15.55 21.25
N THR A 201 1.95 -15.30 20.03
CA THR A 201 2.00 -16.24 18.91
C THR A 201 3.44 -16.68 18.64
N GLN A 202 3.60 -17.87 18.09
CA GLN A 202 4.91 -18.34 17.65
C GLN A 202 5.33 -17.57 16.39
N HIS A 203 6.56 -17.06 16.38
CA HIS A 203 7.14 -16.49 15.15
C HIS A 203 7.51 -17.62 14.19
N ILE A 204 6.87 -17.67 13.04
CA ILE A 204 7.11 -18.66 12.00
C ILE A 204 7.34 -17.96 10.70
N THR A 205 8.43 -18.28 10.01
CA THR A 205 8.62 -17.87 8.62
C THR A 205 7.79 -18.78 7.72
N LEU A 206 6.77 -18.23 7.08
CA LEU A 206 5.91 -18.97 6.16
C LEU A 206 6.53 -18.94 4.75
N SER A 207 6.79 -20.13 4.19
CA SER A 207 7.05 -20.26 2.76
C SER A 207 5.72 -20.21 2.00
N GLU A 208 5.78 -19.85 0.70
CA GLU A 208 4.57 -19.75 -0.14
C GLU A 208 3.75 -21.05 -0.17
N ASP A 209 4.41 -22.20 -0.17
CA ASP A 209 3.73 -23.50 -0.12
C ASP A 209 2.96 -23.72 1.18
N LYS A 210 3.48 -23.21 2.30
CA LYS A 210 2.80 -23.30 3.60
C LYS A 210 1.66 -22.31 3.74
N LEU A 211 1.72 -21.17 3.05
CA LEU A 211 0.64 -20.17 3.07
C LEU A 211 -0.70 -20.75 2.62
N LYS A 212 -0.69 -21.68 1.65
CA LYS A 212 -1.91 -22.35 1.16
C LYS A 212 -2.71 -23.05 2.27
N ASN A 213 -2.03 -23.51 3.32
CA ASN A 213 -2.67 -24.18 4.45
C ASN A 213 -3.35 -23.23 5.44
N TYR A 214 -3.07 -21.92 5.32
CA TYR A 214 -3.63 -20.87 6.17
C TYR A 214 -4.65 -20.00 5.45
N ILE A 215 -4.82 -20.20 4.14
CA ILE A 215 -5.86 -19.52 3.37
C ILE A 215 -7.20 -20.18 3.73
N ASP A 216 -8.18 -19.35 4.07
CA ASP A 216 -9.55 -19.82 4.32
C ASP A 216 -10.02 -20.68 3.15
N PRO A 217 -10.50 -21.92 3.37
CA PRO A 217 -11.00 -22.78 2.32
C PRO A 217 -12.06 -22.12 1.44
N ASP A 218 -12.89 -21.26 2.01
CA ASP A 218 -13.92 -20.51 1.29
C ASP A 218 -13.34 -19.41 0.37
N LEU A 219 -12.09 -19.02 0.59
CA LEU A 219 -11.32 -18.11 -0.25
C LEU A 219 -10.40 -18.84 -1.25
N GLN A 220 -10.28 -20.17 -1.12
CA GLN A 220 -9.56 -20.97 -2.09
C GLN A 220 -10.46 -21.14 -3.33
N ILE A 221 -10.10 -20.38 -4.37
CA ILE A 221 -10.75 -20.58 -5.67
C ILE A 221 -10.26 -21.92 -6.19
N GLU A 222 -11.20 -22.84 -6.46
CA GLU A 222 -10.93 -23.89 -7.40
C GLU A 222 -10.52 -23.20 -8.72
N VAL A 223 -9.24 -23.28 -9.03
CA VAL A 223 -8.76 -22.93 -10.36
C VAL A 223 -9.37 -23.97 -11.28
N GLN A 224 -10.60 -23.71 -11.75
CA GLN A 224 -11.14 -24.47 -12.86
C GLN A 224 -10.06 -24.44 -13.93
N LYS A 225 -9.62 -25.62 -14.36
CA LYS A 225 -8.62 -25.77 -15.40
C LYS A 225 -9.11 -24.93 -16.58
N VAL A 226 -8.59 -23.73 -16.70
CA VAL A 226 -8.79 -22.91 -17.89
C VAL A 226 -8.07 -23.70 -18.97
N THR A 227 -8.84 -24.43 -19.77
CA THR A 227 -8.36 -25.03 -21.00
C THR A 227 -7.94 -23.82 -21.83
N ILE A 228 -6.64 -23.61 -21.94
CA ILE A 228 -6.08 -22.65 -22.90
C ILE A 228 -6.39 -23.29 -24.25
N ASP A 229 -7.46 -22.85 -24.89
CA ASP A 229 -7.71 -23.19 -26.28
C ASP A 229 -6.48 -22.72 -27.04
N LYS A 230 -5.72 -23.68 -27.57
CA LYS A 230 -4.60 -23.36 -28.45
C LYS A 230 -5.20 -22.54 -29.59
N PRO A 231 -4.60 -21.39 -29.95
CA PRO A 231 -5.06 -20.64 -31.11
C PRO A 231 -5.05 -21.57 -32.28
N ASP A 232 -6.20 -21.62 -32.95
CA ASP A 232 -6.42 -22.46 -34.16
C ASP A 232 -5.34 -22.09 -35.20
N ALA A 233 -4.44 -23.03 -35.46
CA ALA A 233 -3.31 -22.85 -36.39
C ALA A 233 -3.78 -22.79 -37.88
N SER A 234 -5.10 -22.73 -38.13
CA SER A 234 -5.72 -22.70 -39.45
C SER A 234 -6.22 -21.31 -39.90
N ALA A 235 -6.03 -20.24 -39.10
CA ALA A 235 -6.39 -18.87 -39.50
C ALA A 235 -5.25 -18.28 -40.36
N GLU A 236 -5.44 -18.30 -41.68
CA GLU A 236 -4.59 -17.58 -42.64
C GLU A 236 -4.61 -16.06 -42.32
N PRO A 237 -3.46 -15.34 -42.45
CA PRO A 237 -3.40 -13.92 -42.21
C PRO A 237 -4.21 -13.17 -43.28
N THR A 238 -5.29 -12.53 -42.88
CA THR A 238 -6.06 -11.65 -43.76
C THR A 238 -5.19 -10.43 -44.07
N VAL A 239 -4.67 -10.36 -45.29
CA VAL A 239 -3.92 -9.20 -45.80
C VAL A 239 -4.87 -8.04 -45.99
N ILE A 240 -4.80 -7.04 -45.12
CA ILE A 240 -5.50 -5.77 -45.31
C ILE A 240 -4.75 -5.00 -46.41
N LYS A 241 -5.35 -4.95 -47.62
CA LYS A 241 -4.88 -4.08 -48.71
C LYS A 241 -5.17 -2.63 -48.30
N GLU A 242 -4.12 -1.84 -48.09
CA GLU A 242 -4.22 -0.41 -48.01
C GLU A 242 -4.66 0.15 -49.38
N LYS A 243 -5.78 0.84 -49.40
CA LYS A 243 -6.19 1.69 -50.52
C LYS A 243 -5.31 2.94 -50.55
N GLN A 244 -4.45 3.03 -51.56
CA GLN A 244 -3.84 4.30 -51.97
C GLN A 244 -4.92 5.18 -52.58
N GLU A 245 -5.26 6.26 -51.93
CA GLU A 245 -5.96 7.38 -52.56
C GLU A 245 -4.95 8.32 -53.24
N ASN A 246 -5.04 8.34 -54.57
CA ASN A 246 -4.33 9.27 -55.43
C ASN A 246 -4.81 10.70 -55.16
N SER A 247 -3.93 11.59 -54.79
CA SER A 247 -4.13 13.03 -54.89
C SER A 247 -3.68 13.50 -56.26
N ALA A 248 -4.62 13.89 -57.10
CA ALA A 248 -4.36 14.61 -58.33
C ALA A 248 -4.33 16.12 -58.05
N ASP A 249 -3.33 16.72 -58.66
CA ASP A 249 -3.08 18.15 -58.83
C ASP A 249 -4.30 18.98 -59.19
N THR A 250 -4.36 20.16 -58.63
CA THR A 250 -4.69 21.36 -59.46
C THR A 250 -4.07 22.62 -58.85
N ASP A 251 -3.27 23.17 -59.71
CA ASP A 251 -2.56 24.45 -59.76
C ASP A 251 -3.53 25.67 -59.70
N SER A 252 -2.93 26.76 -59.29
CA SER A 252 -3.14 28.14 -59.76
C SER A 252 -3.70 29.20 -58.79
N GLN A 253 -2.85 30.17 -58.68
CA GLN A 253 -3.01 31.63 -58.65
C GLN A 253 -3.10 32.38 -57.31
N LYS A 254 -1.97 33.06 -57.01
CA LYS A 254 -1.92 34.43 -56.46
C LYS A 254 -2.50 35.42 -57.48
N PRO A 255 -2.85 36.75 -57.21
CA PRO A 255 -2.22 37.66 -56.23
C PRO A 255 -3.26 38.60 -55.55
N VAL A 256 -2.91 39.33 -54.58
CA VAL A 256 -2.60 40.77 -54.31
C VAL A 256 -2.50 40.93 -52.79
#